data_2090e2cce2638a9528b14bbe1a323bda
#
_entry.id   2090e2cce2638a9528b14bbe1a323bda
#
_cell.length_a   1.000
_cell.length_b   1.000
_cell.length_c   1.000
_cell.angle_alpha   90.00
_cell.angle_beta   90.00
_cell.angle_gamma   90.00
#
_symmetry.space_group_name_H-M   'P 1'
#
loop_
_entity.id
_entity.type
_entity.pdbx_description
1 polymer ?
#
loop_
_entity_poly.entity_id
_entity_poly.type
_entity_poly.pdbx_seq_one_letter_code
_entity_poly.pdbx_strand_id
1 'polypeptide(L)'
;LILPQYFDIFRNMKPSEVIESLAALAQESRLSIFRMLVKRGPEGYTPTQLATRLNVSSSTLSFHLKELQRARLVDVRRDGRFLYYRPNFAHMTDVVGFLTENCCVLADNDCGPQCSAAAGETSLTRRKRA
;
A
#
# COMPACT_ATOMS: atom_id res chain seq x y z
N LEU A 1 -8.24 -16.23 23.07
CA LEU A 1 -8.32 -14.80 23.38
C LEU A 1 -7.40 -14.07 22.44
N ILE A 2 -7.95 -13.68 21.32
CA ILE A 2 -7.30 -12.75 20.40
C ILE A 2 -7.28 -11.41 21.11
N LEU A 3 -6.09 -10.92 21.38
CA LEU A 3 -5.88 -9.65 22.05
C LEU A 3 -6.59 -8.54 21.26
N PRO A 4 -7.43 -7.71 21.90
CA PRO A 4 -8.09 -6.58 21.27
C PRO A 4 -7.11 -5.62 20.59
N GLN A 5 -5.86 -5.60 21.05
CA GLN A 5 -4.76 -4.79 20.54
C GLN A 5 -4.35 -5.13 19.10
N TYR A 6 -4.59 -6.35 18.64
CA TYR A 6 -4.29 -6.73 17.26
C TYR A 6 -5.33 -6.23 16.27
N PHE A 7 -6.54 -5.99 16.77
CA PHE A 7 -7.63 -5.42 15.96
C PHE A 7 -7.54 -3.89 15.84
N ASP A 8 -6.93 -3.25 16.83
CA ASP A 8 -6.79 -1.79 16.86
C ASP A 8 -5.68 -1.26 15.95
N ILE A 9 -4.71 -2.10 15.55
CA ILE A 9 -3.63 -1.71 14.64
C ILE A 9 -4.19 -1.36 13.24
N PHE A 10 -5.27 -2.03 12.82
CA PHE A 10 -5.95 -1.76 11.56
C PHE A 10 -7.05 -0.69 11.64
N ARG A 11 -7.45 -0.31 12.85
CA ARG A 11 -8.56 0.63 13.08
C ARG A 11 -8.12 2.10 13.16
N ASN A 12 -6.84 2.37 13.10
CA ASN A 12 -6.34 3.71 13.42
C ASN A 12 -6.12 4.60 12.20
N MET A 13 -6.47 4.12 11.00
CA MET A 13 -6.38 4.92 9.80
C MET A 13 -7.61 5.82 9.66
N LYS A 14 -7.37 7.11 9.54
CA LYS A 14 -8.45 8.09 9.35
C LYS A 14 -8.92 8.07 7.89
N PRO A 15 -10.23 8.27 7.63
CA PRO A 15 -10.72 8.41 6.26
C PRO A 15 -9.99 9.47 5.44
N SER A 16 -9.55 10.56 6.07
CA SER A 16 -8.77 11.61 5.40
C SER A 16 -7.43 11.10 4.88
N GLU A 17 -6.74 10.23 5.62
CA GLU A 17 -5.47 9.64 5.21
C GLU A 17 -5.65 8.69 4.01
N VAL A 18 -6.75 7.95 3.99
CA VAL A 18 -7.11 7.09 2.86
C VAL A 18 -7.39 7.94 1.62
N ILE A 19 -8.14 9.02 1.76
CA ILE A 19 -8.45 9.95 0.66
C ILE A 19 -7.18 10.57 0.10
N GLU A 20 -6.25 11.00 0.94
CA GLU A 20 -4.96 11.54 0.52
C GLU A 20 -4.15 10.51 -0.27
N SER A 21 -4.12 9.27 0.19
CA SER A 21 -3.42 8.17 -0.47
C SER A 21 -4.03 7.87 -1.85
N LEU A 22 -5.35 7.78 -1.93
CA LEU A 22 -6.06 7.55 -3.18
C LEU A 22 -5.89 8.72 -4.15
N ALA A 23 -5.96 9.96 -3.65
CA ALA A 23 -5.76 11.15 -4.46
C ALA A 23 -4.33 11.23 -5.04
N ALA A 24 -3.32 10.84 -4.25
CA ALA A 24 -1.95 10.77 -4.72
C ALA A 24 -1.78 9.73 -5.85
N LEU A 25 -2.47 8.59 -5.76
CA LEU A 25 -2.42 7.55 -6.78
C LEU A 25 -3.32 7.83 -7.98
N ALA A 26 -4.25 8.75 -7.88
CA ALA A 26 -5.19 9.11 -8.95
C ALA A 26 -4.57 10.02 -10.03
N GLN A 27 -3.30 9.80 -10.34
CA GLN A 27 -2.56 10.48 -11.39
C GLN A 27 -1.63 9.45 -12.05
N GLU A 28 -1.64 9.40 -13.37
CA GLU A 28 -1.02 8.34 -14.15
C GLU A 28 0.48 8.15 -13.85
N SER A 29 1.24 9.24 -13.81
CA SER A 29 2.68 9.15 -13.56
C SER A 29 2.98 8.66 -12.14
N ARG A 30 2.24 9.15 -11.14
CA ARG A 30 2.40 8.70 -9.75
C ARG A 30 2.02 7.25 -9.57
N LEU A 31 0.94 6.82 -10.21
CA LEU A 31 0.55 5.40 -10.18
C LEU A 31 1.64 4.52 -10.82
N SER A 32 2.20 4.95 -11.93
CA SER A 32 3.28 4.22 -12.62
C SER A 32 4.54 4.15 -11.77
N ILE A 33 4.94 5.25 -11.14
CA ILE A 33 6.07 5.29 -10.20
C ILE A 33 5.84 4.30 -9.04
N PHE A 34 4.69 4.41 -8.40
CA PHE A 34 4.35 3.58 -7.24
C PHE A 34 4.36 2.09 -7.61
N ARG A 35 3.74 1.70 -8.71
CA ARG A 35 3.74 0.31 -9.18
C ARG A 35 5.14 -0.21 -9.50
N MET A 36 5.99 0.64 -10.06
CA MET A 36 7.39 0.28 -10.30
C MET A 36 8.14 0.03 -8.99
N LEU A 37 7.92 0.87 -7.98
CA LEU A 37 8.50 0.69 -6.65
C LEU A 37 7.99 -0.58 -5.97
N VAL A 38 6.71 -0.88 -6.07
CA VAL A 38 6.12 -2.12 -5.54
C VAL A 38 6.77 -3.35 -6.17
N LYS A 39 6.98 -3.35 -7.47
CA LYS A 39 7.66 -4.45 -8.18
C LYS A 39 9.11 -4.61 -7.76
N ARG A 40 9.79 -3.51 -7.46
CA ARG A 40 11.17 -3.53 -6.97
C ARG A 40 11.28 -4.08 -5.56
N GLY A 41 10.34 -3.74 -4.71
CA GLY A 41 10.31 -4.19 -3.33
C GLY A 41 11.12 -3.32 -2.36
N PRO A 42 11.55 -3.89 -1.21
CA PRO A 42 12.16 -3.12 -0.13
C PRO A 42 13.49 -2.45 -0.47
N GLU A 43 14.20 -2.92 -1.48
CA GLU A 43 15.47 -2.32 -1.91
C GLU A 43 15.29 -0.91 -2.45
N GLY A 44 14.18 -0.68 -3.15
CA GLY A 44 13.85 0.61 -3.73
C GLY A 44 14.69 0.98 -4.96
N TYR A 45 14.46 2.20 -5.41
CA TYR A 45 15.20 2.82 -6.52
C TYR A 45 15.71 4.20 -6.12
N THR A 46 16.86 4.57 -6.65
CA THR A 46 17.32 5.96 -6.59
C THR A 46 16.51 6.83 -7.56
N PRO A 47 16.41 8.16 -7.34
CA PRO A 47 15.75 9.05 -8.28
C PRO A 47 16.30 8.97 -9.70
N THR A 48 17.60 8.82 -9.85
CA THR A 48 18.25 8.67 -11.17
C THR A 48 17.77 7.41 -11.88
N GLN A 49 17.71 6.29 -11.18
CA GLN A 49 17.20 5.04 -11.75
C GLN A 49 15.73 5.15 -12.16
N LEU A 50 14.91 5.80 -11.36
CA LEU A 50 13.50 6.04 -11.68
C LEU A 50 13.33 6.96 -12.89
N ALA A 51 14.07 8.07 -12.93
CA ALA A 51 14.02 9.03 -14.03
C ALA A 51 14.39 8.37 -15.35
N THR A 52 15.45 7.57 -15.35
CA THR A 52 15.90 6.83 -16.54
C THR A 52 14.86 5.82 -17.03
N ARG A 53 14.30 5.04 -16.10
CA ARG A 53 13.33 4.00 -16.44
C ARG A 53 11.99 4.56 -16.93
N LEU A 54 11.58 5.69 -16.38
CA LEU A 54 10.32 6.36 -16.72
C LEU A 54 10.46 7.36 -17.85
N ASN A 55 11.69 7.67 -18.23
CA ASN A 55 12.00 8.70 -19.24
C ASN A 55 11.35 10.06 -18.90
N VAL A 56 11.53 10.49 -17.67
CA VAL A 56 11.03 11.78 -17.17
C VAL A 56 12.18 12.62 -16.65
N SER A 57 12.00 13.94 -16.64
CA SER A 57 12.98 14.84 -16.06
C SER A 57 13.09 14.66 -14.55
N SER A 58 14.27 14.95 -14.00
CA SER A 58 14.49 14.84 -12.55
C SER A 58 13.61 15.78 -11.74
N SER A 59 13.28 16.95 -12.25
CA SER A 59 12.39 17.90 -11.58
C SER A 59 10.95 17.40 -11.53
N THR A 60 10.44 16.85 -12.62
CA THR A 60 9.11 16.24 -12.69
C THR A 60 9.03 15.05 -11.75
N LEU A 61 10.02 14.17 -11.76
CA LEU A 61 10.08 13.02 -10.87
C LEU A 61 10.10 13.45 -9.41
N SER A 62 10.94 14.44 -9.05
CA SER A 62 11.03 14.94 -7.67
C SER A 62 9.70 15.46 -7.16
N PHE A 63 8.94 16.14 -8.01
CA PHE A 63 7.59 16.60 -7.68
C PHE A 63 6.65 15.41 -7.36
N HIS A 64 6.64 14.42 -8.22
CA HIS A 64 5.79 13.22 -8.00
C HIS A 64 6.19 12.41 -6.78
N LEU A 65 7.51 12.24 -6.56
CA LEU A 65 8.00 11.55 -5.36
C LEU A 65 7.63 12.28 -4.07
N LYS A 66 7.68 13.61 -4.09
CA LYS A 66 7.28 14.43 -2.95
C LYS A 66 5.79 14.27 -2.64
N GLU A 67 4.93 14.23 -3.64
CA GLU A 67 3.49 14.02 -3.46
C GLU A 67 3.19 12.61 -2.92
N LEU A 68 3.87 11.59 -3.43
CA LEU A 68 3.74 10.22 -2.91
C LEU A 68 4.25 10.09 -1.47
N GLN A 69 5.34 10.78 -1.15
CA GLN A 69 5.91 10.79 0.20
C GLN A 69 5.00 11.54 1.19
N ARG A 70 4.38 12.64 0.77
CA ARG A 70 3.40 13.38 1.58
C ARG A 70 2.20 12.52 1.94
N ALA A 71 1.72 11.69 1.00
CA ALA A 71 0.64 10.74 1.21
C ALA A 71 1.09 9.47 1.97
N ARG A 72 2.35 9.39 2.40
CA ARG A 72 2.95 8.25 3.11
C ARG A 72 2.98 6.94 2.32
N LEU A 73 2.81 6.99 1.02
CA LEU A 73 2.87 5.82 0.15
C LEU A 73 4.30 5.36 -0.12
N VAL A 74 5.24 6.25 0.04
CA VAL A 74 6.66 6.03 -0.26
C VAL A 74 7.52 6.50 0.90
N ASP A 75 8.50 5.68 1.26
CA ASP A 75 9.56 5.99 2.22
C ASP A 75 10.88 6.20 1.51
N VAL A 76 11.78 6.91 2.17
CA VAL A 76 13.15 7.11 1.74
C VAL A 76 14.10 6.40 2.67
N ARG A 77 14.96 5.56 2.12
CA ARG A 77 16.07 4.93 2.82
C ARG A 77 17.37 5.57 2.35
N ARG A 78 18.18 6.02 3.29
CA ARG A 78 19.52 6.53 2.97
C ARG A 78 20.54 5.41 3.12
N ASP A 79 21.38 5.26 2.10
CA ASP A 79 22.53 4.38 2.10
C ASP A 79 23.75 5.15 1.56
N GLY A 80 24.61 5.60 2.45
CA GLY A 80 25.74 6.43 2.11
C GLY A 80 25.30 7.75 1.44
N ARG A 81 25.69 7.94 0.18
CA ARG A 81 25.35 9.12 -0.63
C ARG A 81 24.02 9.00 -1.38
N PHE A 82 23.43 7.79 -1.38
CA PHE A 82 22.25 7.48 -2.17
C PHE A 82 20.99 7.50 -1.31
N LEU A 83 19.93 8.03 -1.89
CA LEU A 83 18.58 7.93 -1.38
C LEU A 83 17.82 6.89 -2.20
N TYR A 84 17.26 5.89 -1.52
CA TYR A 84 16.44 4.87 -2.14
C TYR A 84 14.98 5.10 -1.77
N TYR A 85 14.16 5.34 -2.75
CA TYR A 85 12.71 5.41 -2.60
C TYR A 85 12.13 4.01 -2.68
N ARG A 86 11.30 3.67 -1.72
CA ARG A 86 10.66 2.36 -1.61
C ARG A 86 9.20 2.52 -1.21
N PRO A 87 8.34 1.53 -1.55
CA PRO A 87 6.95 1.62 -1.10
C PRO A 87 6.86 1.46 0.41
N ASN A 88 5.97 2.22 1.01
CA ASN A 88 5.56 2.00 2.39
C ASN A 88 4.49 0.91 2.41
N PHE A 89 4.90 -0.35 2.49
CA PHE A 89 3.99 -1.49 2.44
C PHE A 89 3.00 -1.51 3.61
N ALA A 90 3.43 -1.09 4.80
CA ALA A 90 2.56 -1.02 5.97
C ALA A 90 1.39 -0.06 5.72
N HIS A 91 1.68 1.15 5.23
CA HIS A 91 0.66 2.13 4.90
C HIS A 91 -0.26 1.66 3.78
N MET A 92 0.30 1.04 2.74
CA MET A 92 -0.50 0.48 1.64
C MET A 92 -1.44 -0.63 2.12
N THR A 93 -0.95 -1.49 2.99
CA THR A 93 -1.76 -2.54 3.61
C THR A 93 -2.91 -1.94 4.43
N ASP A 94 -2.65 -0.87 5.17
CA ASP A 94 -3.67 -0.18 5.95
C ASP A 94 -4.74 0.46 5.05
N VAL A 95 -4.34 1.06 3.94
CA VAL A 95 -5.29 1.62 2.95
C VAL A 95 -6.19 0.53 2.37
N VAL A 96 -5.62 -0.56 1.92
CA VAL A 96 -6.37 -1.71 1.39
C VAL A 96 -7.27 -2.30 2.46
N GLY A 97 -6.77 -2.45 3.68
CA GLY A 97 -7.51 -2.93 4.82
C GLY A 97 -8.71 -2.05 5.16
N PHE A 98 -8.53 -0.73 5.14
CA PHE A 98 -9.63 0.22 5.35
C PHE A 98 -10.72 0.09 4.28
N LEU A 99 -10.34 -0.05 3.02
CA LEU A 99 -11.29 -0.18 1.91
C LEU A 99 -12.09 -1.49 1.95
N THR A 100 -11.51 -2.52 2.54
CA THR A 100 -12.09 -3.87 2.57
C THR A 100 -12.59 -4.28 3.94
N GLU A 101 -12.47 -3.42 4.95
CA GLU A 101 -12.97 -3.75 6.30
C GLU A 101 -14.47 -4.02 6.27
N ASN A 102 -14.90 -4.97 7.08
CA ASN A 102 -16.29 -5.41 7.15
C ASN A 102 -16.86 -5.88 5.79
N CYS A 103 -16.00 -6.37 4.91
CA CYS A 103 -16.43 -6.91 3.62
C CYS A 103 -17.50 -8.00 3.83
N CYS A 104 -18.61 -7.88 3.13
CA CYS A 104 -19.71 -8.85 3.11
C CYS A 104 -20.43 -9.07 4.46
N VAL A 105 -20.26 -8.21 5.43
CA VAL A 105 -20.93 -8.33 6.75
C VAL A 105 -22.45 -8.35 6.62
N LEU A 106 -22.98 -7.65 5.63
CA LEU A 106 -24.44 -7.58 5.38
C LEU A 106 -24.89 -8.57 4.30
N ALA A 107 -24.01 -9.42 3.79
CA ALA A 107 -24.37 -10.42 2.79
C ALA A 107 -24.94 -11.67 3.46
N ASP A 108 -26.05 -12.17 2.93
CA ASP A 108 -26.68 -13.41 3.42
C ASP A 108 -25.91 -14.65 3.00
N ASN A 109 -25.06 -14.56 2.00
CA ASN A 109 -24.26 -15.64 1.44
C ASN A 109 -22.77 -15.34 1.59
N ASP A 110 -22.00 -16.42 1.63
CA ASP A 110 -20.54 -16.32 1.64
C ASP A 110 -20.05 -15.54 0.42
N CYS A 111 -19.18 -14.60 0.69
CA CYS A 111 -18.67 -13.63 -0.30
C CYS A 111 -17.80 -14.26 -1.39
N GLY A 112 -17.51 -15.56 -1.29
CA GLY A 112 -16.70 -16.29 -2.24
C GLY A 112 -15.20 -16.02 -2.16
N PRO A 113 -14.41 -16.66 -3.01
CA PRO A 113 -12.95 -16.66 -2.92
C PRO A 113 -12.30 -15.28 -3.17
N GLN A 114 -13.01 -14.36 -3.77
CA GLN A 114 -12.49 -13.01 -4.03
C GLN A 114 -12.37 -12.16 -2.74
N CYS A 115 -13.19 -12.44 -1.75
CA CYS A 115 -13.14 -11.72 -0.46
C CYS A 115 -12.04 -12.26 0.46
N SER A 116 -11.68 -13.51 0.33
CA SER A 116 -10.61 -14.11 1.14
C SER A 116 -9.21 -13.63 0.75
N ALA A 117 -9.03 -13.12 -0.47
CA ALA A 117 -7.76 -12.53 -0.90
C ALA A 117 -7.46 -11.17 -0.24
N ALA A 118 -8.49 -10.46 0.22
CA ALA A 118 -8.36 -9.19 0.90
C ALA A 118 -8.19 -9.35 2.43
N ALA A 119 -8.67 -10.45 2.99
CA ALA A 119 -8.39 -10.85 4.36
C ALA A 119 -7.12 -11.68 4.34
N GLY A 120 -5.96 -11.02 4.47
CA GLY A 120 -4.68 -11.71 4.55
C GLY A 120 -4.76 -12.93 5.45
N GLU A 121 -4.53 -14.08 4.87
CA GLU A 121 -4.30 -15.38 5.45
C GLU A 121 -4.61 -15.57 6.93
N THR A 122 -5.85 -15.86 7.22
CA THR A 122 -6.18 -16.73 8.32
C THR A 122 -7.09 -17.84 7.80
N SER A 123 -6.58 -18.61 6.84
CA SER A 123 -7.14 -19.92 6.56
C SER A 123 -6.64 -20.91 7.62
N LEU A 124 -7.06 -20.74 8.83
CA LEU A 124 -7.09 -21.85 9.76
C LEU A 124 -8.21 -22.76 9.29
N THR A 125 -7.81 -23.73 8.50
CA THR A 125 -8.44 -25.05 8.32
C THR A 125 -9.70 -25.21 9.16
N ARG A 126 -10.83 -24.91 8.55
CA ARG A 126 -12.07 -25.50 8.99
C ARG A 126 -12.01 -26.99 8.65
N ARG A 127 -11.46 -27.79 9.56
CA ARG A 127 -11.61 -29.24 9.50
C ARG A 127 -13.10 -29.53 9.44
N LYS A 128 -13.55 -29.99 8.28
CA LYS A 128 -14.82 -30.69 8.19
C LYS A 128 -14.76 -31.81 9.21
N ARG A 129 -15.55 -31.70 10.27
CA ARG A 129 -16.01 -32.89 10.98
C ARG A 129 -17.11 -33.50 10.12
N ALA A 130 -16.81 -34.65 9.60
CA ALA A 130 -17.82 -35.51 9.06
C ALA A 130 -18.75 -35.93 10.19
#